data_3b6bb2d42ba0d0389df7d183932e0cbe
#
_entry.id   3b6bb2d42ba0d0389df7d183932e0cbe
#
_cell.length_a   1.000
_cell.length_b   1.000
_cell.length_c   1.000
_cell.angle_alpha   90.00
_cell.angle_beta   90.00
_cell.angle_gamma   90.00
#
_symmetry.space_group_name_H-M   'P 1'
#
loop_
_entity.id
_entity.type
_entity.pdbx_description
1 polymer ?
#
loop_
_entity_poly.entity_id
_entity_poly.type
_entity_poly.pdbx_seq_one_letter_code
_entity_poly.pdbx_strand_id
1 'polypeptide(L)'
;VEVGFGRGVGRKGNGMMRERMKTEEKMRWNTMTLEFESRPCNESFARVSAAAFLAQLNPTVEEVADVKTAISEAVTNAMIHGYRQEKGKIQMKCVLDLEEKVFQVTVKDTGVGIENVEKAMEPMFTTCPELERS
;
A
#
# COMPACT_ATOMS: atom_id res chain seq x y z
N VAL A 1 6.12 -0.39 5.40
CA VAL A 1 4.80 -0.43 6.02
C VAL A 1 3.79 -1.12 5.12
N GLU A 2 3.01 -1.93 5.71
CA GLU A 2 2.01 -2.68 4.97
C GLU A 2 0.67 -2.54 5.67
N VAL A 3 -0.34 -2.21 4.91
CA VAL A 3 -1.68 -2.05 5.43
C VAL A 3 -2.61 -2.91 4.59
N GLY A 4 -3.47 -3.67 5.25
CA GLY A 4 -4.37 -4.54 4.55
C GLY A 4 -5.80 -4.32 5.00
N PHE A 5 -6.71 -4.37 4.05
CA PHE A 5 -8.13 -4.29 4.30
C PHE A 5 -8.81 -5.36 3.49
N GLY A 6 -9.81 -5.98 4.07
CA GLY A 6 -10.51 -7.01 3.35
C GLY A 6 -11.78 -7.42 4.02
N ARG A 7 -12.67 -7.95 3.24
CA ARG A 7 -13.93 -8.46 3.73
C ARG A 7 -14.03 -9.95 3.64
N GLY A 8 -13.00 -10.59 3.21
CA GLY A 8 -12.90 -12.02 3.19
C GLY A 8 -14.18 -12.74 2.86
N VAL A 9 -14.31 -13.18 1.66
CA VAL A 9 -15.44 -13.99 1.27
C VAL A 9 -14.90 -15.31 0.81
N GLY A 10 -15.30 -16.36 1.47
CA GLY A 10 -14.84 -17.67 1.09
C GLY A 10 -15.28 -18.01 -0.33
N ARG A 11 -14.41 -18.63 -1.03
CA ARG A 11 -14.70 -19.06 -2.38
C ARG A 11 -14.52 -20.55 -2.49
N LYS A 12 -15.44 -21.17 -3.17
CA LYS A 12 -15.35 -22.59 -3.40
C LYS A 12 -15.39 -22.84 -4.88
N GLY A 13 -14.40 -23.48 -5.39
CA GLY A 13 -14.42 -23.87 -6.77
C GLY A 13 -14.61 -25.34 -6.88
N ASN A 14 -14.91 -25.81 -8.05
CA ASN A 14 -14.99 -27.24 -8.28
C ASN A 14 -14.06 -27.58 -9.43
N GLY A 15 -13.78 -28.85 -9.60
CA GLY A 15 -12.81 -29.30 -10.56
C GLY A 15 -13.18 -29.02 -12.00
N MET A 16 -14.47 -28.91 -12.27
CA MET A 16 -14.91 -28.71 -13.64
C MET A 16 -14.54 -27.35 -14.19
N MET A 17 -14.25 -26.43 -13.31
CA MET A 17 -13.95 -25.07 -13.73
C MET A 17 -12.48 -24.73 -13.62
N ARG A 18 -11.64 -25.73 -13.59
CA ARG A 18 -10.23 -25.51 -13.30
C ARG A 18 -9.58 -24.51 -14.24
N GLU A 19 -9.77 -24.66 -15.54
CA GLU A 19 -9.13 -23.75 -16.47
C GLU A 19 -9.72 -22.36 -16.42
N ARG A 20 -11.03 -22.31 -16.25
CA ARG A 20 -11.68 -21.03 -16.10
C ARG A 20 -11.17 -20.32 -14.85
N MET A 21 -10.96 -21.09 -13.79
CA MET A 21 -10.47 -20.49 -12.55
C MET A 21 -9.06 -19.94 -12.71
N LYS A 22 -8.25 -20.57 -13.52
CA LYS A 22 -6.91 -20.04 -13.74
C LYS A 22 -6.97 -18.70 -14.46
N THR A 23 -7.87 -18.57 -15.40
CA THR A 23 -8.04 -17.31 -16.11
C THR A 23 -8.57 -16.25 -15.17
N GLU A 24 -9.57 -16.61 -14.37
CA GLU A 24 -10.13 -15.70 -13.40
C GLU A 24 -9.10 -15.29 -12.36
N GLU A 25 -8.24 -16.21 -11.99
CA GLU A 25 -7.22 -15.90 -11.00
C GLU A 25 -6.22 -14.88 -11.54
N LYS A 26 -5.90 -14.94 -12.83
CA LYS A 26 -5.03 -13.95 -13.43
C LYS A 26 -5.66 -12.57 -13.38
N MET A 27 -6.97 -12.50 -13.46
CA MET A 27 -7.68 -11.24 -13.43
C MET A 27 -8.10 -10.84 -12.02
N ARG A 28 -7.79 -11.69 -11.06
CA ARG A 28 -8.16 -11.44 -9.68
C ARG A 28 -7.35 -10.31 -9.05
N TRP A 29 -6.11 -10.17 -9.50
CA TRP A 29 -5.19 -9.24 -8.88
C TRP A 29 -5.03 -8.00 -9.73
N ASN A 30 -4.98 -6.86 -9.06
CA ASN A 30 -4.68 -5.62 -9.74
C ASN A 30 -3.62 -4.92 -8.92
N THR A 31 -2.55 -4.51 -9.57
CA THR A 31 -1.38 -3.99 -8.87
C THR A 31 -0.97 -2.66 -9.46
N MET A 32 -0.58 -1.75 -8.59
CA MET A 32 -0.09 -0.46 -9.01
C MET A 32 1.14 -0.13 -8.19
N THR A 33 2.16 0.38 -8.84
CA THR A 33 3.36 0.83 -8.16
C THR A 33 3.61 2.28 -8.51
N LEU A 34 3.89 3.07 -7.50
CA LEU A 34 4.13 4.48 -7.66
C LEU A 34 5.46 4.80 -7.01
N GLU A 35 6.32 5.47 -7.75
CA GLU A 35 7.59 5.89 -7.19
C GLU A 35 7.72 7.38 -7.34
N PHE A 36 8.12 8.06 -6.27
CA PHE A 36 8.17 9.50 -6.30
C PHE A 36 9.27 10.01 -5.37
N GLU A 37 9.62 11.27 -5.60
CA GLU A 37 10.65 11.90 -4.77
C GLU A 37 10.13 12.09 -3.35
N SER A 38 11.04 12.03 -2.41
CA SER A 38 10.70 12.21 -1.01
C SER A 38 10.49 13.69 -0.72
N ARG A 39 9.35 14.21 -1.17
CA ARG A 39 8.98 15.60 -0.98
C ARG A 39 7.64 15.67 -0.29
N PRO A 40 7.48 16.58 0.66
CA PRO A 40 6.21 16.66 1.39
C PRO A 40 4.99 16.78 0.51
N CYS A 41 5.11 17.47 -0.62
CA CYS A 41 3.95 17.63 -1.49
C CYS A 41 3.51 16.32 -2.11
N ASN A 42 4.37 15.34 -2.14
CA ASN A 42 4.02 14.06 -2.74
C ASN A 42 3.25 13.14 -1.81
N GLU A 43 3.17 13.49 -0.55
CA GLU A 43 2.37 12.70 0.40
C GLU A 43 0.91 12.74 -0.02
N SER A 44 0.43 13.91 -0.34
CA SER A 44 -0.95 14.08 -0.76
C SER A 44 -1.23 13.30 -2.04
N PHE A 45 -0.30 13.35 -2.97
CA PHE A 45 -0.44 12.63 -4.22
C PHE A 45 -0.54 11.12 -3.99
N ALA A 46 0.32 10.61 -3.12
CA ALA A 46 0.30 9.18 -2.82
C ALA A 46 -1.03 8.78 -2.17
N ARG A 47 -1.50 9.59 -1.24
CA ARG A 47 -2.73 9.30 -0.53
C ARG A 47 -3.92 9.27 -1.48
N VAL A 48 -4.00 10.26 -2.34
CA VAL A 48 -5.11 10.34 -3.29
C VAL A 48 -5.05 9.22 -4.30
N SER A 49 -3.84 8.90 -4.77
CA SER A 49 -3.68 7.81 -5.73
C SER A 49 -4.13 6.48 -5.13
N ALA A 50 -3.75 6.22 -3.90
CA ALA A 50 -4.13 4.98 -3.26
C ALA A 50 -5.64 4.90 -3.05
N ALA A 51 -6.24 6.02 -2.66
CA ALA A 51 -7.68 6.05 -2.45
C ALA A 51 -8.42 5.80 -3.76
N ALA A 52 -7.94 6.38 -4.84
CA ALA A 52 -8.55 6.17 -6.13
C ALA A 52 -8.44 4.72 -6.57
N PHE A 53 -7.30 4.12 -6.29
CA PHE A 53 -7.09 2.72 -6.63
C PHE A 53 -8.00 1.81 -5.81
N LEU A 54 -8.12 2.11 -4.53
CA LEU A 54 -8.97 1.35 -3.63
C LEU A 54 -10.44 1.43 -4.03
N ALA A 55 -10.82 2.51 -4.70
CA ALA A 55 -12.21 2.72 -5.06
C ALA A 55 -12.79 1.57 -5.88
N GLN A 56 -11.94 0.81 -6.53
CA GLN A 56 -12.39 -0.33 -7.33
C GLN A 56 -13.08 -1.40 -6.48
N LEU A 57 -12.85 -1.38 -5.18
CA LEU A 57 -13.45 -2.36 -4.28
C LEU A 57 -14.74 -1.85 -3.63
N ASN A 58 -15.21 -0.69 -4.03
CA ASN A 58 -16.41 -0.08 -3.43
C ASN A 58 -16.30 0.00 -1.91
N PRO A 59 -15.27 0.67 -1.41
CA PRO A 59 -15.06 0.74 0.03
C PRO A 59 -16.08 1.66 0.69
N THR A 60 -16.24 1.49 1.99
CA THR A 60 -17.05 2.42 2.75
C THR A 60 -16.25 3.71 2.97
N VAL A 61 -16.97 4.75 3.36
CA VAL A 61 -16.31 6.02 3.66
C VAL A 61 -15.28 5.85 4.77
N GLU A 62 -15.60 5.04 5.76
CA GLU A 62 -14.68 4.80 6.85
C GLU A 62 -13.44 4.07 6.39
N GLU A 63 -13.62 3.10 5.52
CA GLU A 63 -12.47 2.37 4.99
C GLU A 63 -11.55 3.28 4.22
N VAL A 64 -12.13 4.17 3.42
CA VAL A 64 -11.33 5.11 2.66
C VAL A 64 -10.56 6.02 3.60
N ALA A 65 -11.22 6.52 4.64
CA ALA A 65 -10.56 7.41 5.59
C ALA A 65 -9.42 6.70 6.31
N ASP A 66 -9.65 5.45 6.70
CA ASP A 66 -8.61 4.68 7.39
C ASP A 66 -7.40 4.46 6.49
N VAL A 67 -7.65 4.14 5.23
CA VAL A 67 -6.56 3.92 4.30
C VAL A 67 -5.78 5.21 4.09
N LYS A 68 -6.49 6.31 3.91
CA LYS A 68 -5.81 7.59 3.71
C LYS A 68 -4.92 7.92 4.89
N THR A 69 -5.42 7.72 6.09
CA THR A 69 -4.65 7.99 7.29
C THR A 69 -3.41 7.12 7.36
N ALA A 70 -3.60 5.82 7.11
CA ALA A 70 -2.48 4.90 7.18
C ALA A 70 -1.41 5.24 6.15
N ILE A 71 -1.83 5.63 4.95
CA ILE A 71 -0.88 5.97 3.92
C ILE A 71 -0.15 7.25 4.24
N SER A 72 -0.87 8.23 4.77
CA SER A 72 -0.22 9.47 5.17
C SER A 72 0.87 9.21 6.20
N GLU A 73 0.58 8.37 7.17
CA GLU A 73 1.57 8.06 8.20
C GLU A 73 2.75 7.31 7.61
N ALA A 74 2.47 6.33 6.76
CA ALA A 74 3.53 5.53 6.18
C ALA A 74 4.43 6.36 5.29
N VAL A 75 3.84 7.20 4.45
CA VAL A 75 4.61 8.00 3.52
C VAL A 75 5.41 9.05 4.26
N THR A 76 4.78 9.70 5.23
CA THR A 76 5.50 10.71 6.01
C THR A 76 6.67 10.09 6.74
N ASN A 77 6.48 8.91 7.28
CA ASN A 77 7.55 8.22 7.97
C ASN A 77 8.69 7.90 7.00
N ALA A 78 8.35 7.43 5.80
CA ALA A 78 9.37 7.14 4.81
C ALA A 78 10.10 8.40 4.39
N MET A 79 9.40 9.52 4.35
CA MET A 79 10.03 10.79 4.00
C MET A 79 11.04 11.22 5.06
N ILE A 80 10.71 10.98 6.30
CA ILE A 80 11.62 11.34 7.38
C ILE A 80 12.92 10.56 7.23
N HIS A 81 12.79 9.26 6.93
CA HIS A 81 14.00 8.47 6.69
C HIS A 81 14.76 8.98 5.48
N GLY A 82 14.04 9.27 4.41
CA GLY A 82 14.68 9.75 3.21
C GLY A 82 15.38 11.07 3.42
N TYR A 83 14.76 11.94 4.21
CA TYR A 83 15.36 13.23 4.48
C TYR A 83 16.70 13.07 5.21
N ARG A 84 16.73 12.20 6.19
CA ARG A 84 17.95 11.98 6.94
C ARG A 84 19.06 11.42 6.08
N GLN A 85 18.68 10.70 5.04
CA GLN A 85 19.64 10.08 4.15
C GLN A 85 19.95 10.99 2.96
N GLU A 86 19.32 12.12 2.92
CA GLU A 86 19.58 13.17 1.95
C GLU A 86 18.99 12.97 0.58
N LYS A 87 18.84 11.78 0.12
CA LYS A 87 18.24 11.56 -1.20
C LYS A 87 17.39 10.35 -1.12
N GLY A 88 16.14 10.53 -1.34
CA GLY A 88 15.30 9.40 -1.23
C GLY A 88 14.20 9.44 -2.23
N LYS A 89 13.84 8.27 -2.65
CA LYS A 89 12.63 8.06 -3.38
C LYS A 89 11.78 7.12 -2.57
N ILE A 90 10.50 7.26 -2.72
CA ILE A 90 9.56 6.44 -2.00
C ILE A 90 8.80 5.63 -3.02
N GLN A 91 8.66 4.36 -2.73
CA GLN A 91 7.90 3.48 -3.59
C GLN A 91 6.68 3.01 -2.83
N MET A 92 5.52 3.17 -3.44
CA MET A 92 4.27 2.70 -2.87
C MET A 92 3.69 1.67 -3.83
N LYS A 93 3.46 0.48 -3.32
CA LYS A 93 2.89 -0.58 -4.13
C LYS A 93 1.54 -0.94 -3.55
N CYS A 94 0.51 -0.89 -4.39
CA CYS A 94 -0.84 -1.24 -4.00
C CYS A 94 -1.27 -2.49 -4.73
N VAL A 95 -1.87 -3.40 -4.02
CA VAL A 95 -2.34 -4.65 -4.59
C VAL A 95 -3.78 -4.84 -4.20
N LEU A 96 -4.62 -5.11 -5.18
CA LEU A 96 -6.01 -5.42 -4.94
C LEU A 96 -6.26 -6.89 -5.23
N ASP A 97 -6.94 -7.53 -4.31
CA ASP A 97 -7.51 -8.85 -4.56
C ASP A 97 -8.97 -8.59 -4.85
N LEU A 98 -9.32 -8.62 -6.13
CA LEU A 98 -10.66 -8.25 -6.54
C LEU A 98 -11.70 -9.28 -6.15
N GLU A 99 -11.25 -10.49 -5.89
CA GLU A 99 -12.15 -11.56 -5.54
C GLU A 99 -12.47 -11.54 -4.04
N GLU A 100 -11.44 -11.45 -3.23
CA GLU A 100 -11.62 -11.44 -1.79
C GLU A 100 -11.86 -10.03 -1.25
N LYS A 101 -11.74 -9.04 -2.10
CA LYS A 101 -11.94 -7.65 -1.70
C LYS A 101 -10.94 -7.23 -0.64
N VAL A 102 -9.68 -7.46 -0.94
CA VAL A 102 -8.59 -7.11 -0.03
C VAL A 102 -7.71 -6.08 -0.70
N PHE A 103 -7.30 -5.10 0.06
CA PHE A 103 -6.39 -4.07 -0.40
C PHE A 103 -5.14 -4.11 0.47
N GLN A 104 -3.98 -4.16 -0.17
CA GLN A 104 -2.71 -4.12 0.53
C GLN A 104 -1.86 -3.02 -0.05
N VAL A 105 -1.19 -2.30 0.82
CA VAL A 105 -0.27 -1.26 0.37
C VAL A 105 1.03 -1.40 1.14
N THR A 106 2.11 -1.29 0.41
CA THR A 106 3.45 -1.35 0.97
C THR A 106 4.17 -0.08 0.60
N VAL A 107 4.73 0.58 1.59
CA VAL A 107 5.49 1.82 1.36
C VAL A 107 6.91 1.59 1.84
N LYS A 108 7.86 1.91 1.01
CA LYS A 108 9.26 1.76 1.39
C LYS A 108 10.10 2.85 0.79
N ASP A 109 11.21 3.12 1.46
CA ASP A 109 12.18 4.09 1.05
C ASP A 109 13.23 3.38 0.20
N THR A 110 13.34 3.77 -1.05
CA THR A 110 14.27 3.11 -1.97
C THR A 110 15.49 3.95 -2.27
N GLY A 111 15.61 5.10 -1.62
CA GLY A 111 16.68 6.02 -1.95
C GLY A 111 18.00 5.72 -1.29
N VAL A 112 18.03 4.76 -0.41
CA VAL A 112 19.22 4.50 0.37
C VAL A 112 19.54 3.03 0.28
N GLY A 113 20.50 2.58 0.99
CA GLY A 113 20.97 1.23 0.86
C GLY A 113 20.01 0.17 1.34
N ILE A 114 20.44 -1.06 1.24
CA ILE A 114 19.65 -2.23 1.52
C ILE A 114 19.10 -2.21 2.94
N GLU A 115 19.90 -1.73 3.87
CA GLU A 115 19.47 -1.71 5.26
C GLU A 115 18.20 -0.92 5.46
N ASN A 116 18.12 0.22 4.77
CA ASN A 116 16.92 1.03 4.90
C ASN A 116 15.73 0.39 4.24
N VAL A 117 15.97 -0.31 3.16
CA VAL A 117 14.89 -1.02 2.50
C VAL A 117 14.30 -2.05 3.44
N GLU A 118 15.15 -2.78 4.15
CA GLU A 118 14.66 -3.77 5.09
C GLU A 118 13.82 -3.14 6.18
N LYS A 119 14.29 -2.04 6.73
CA LYS A 119 13.54 -1.37 7.77
C LYS A 119 12.19 -0.90 7.26
N ALA A 120 12.18 -0.38 6.06
CA ALA A 120 10.95 0.13 5.50
C ALA A 120 9.93 -0.94 5.26
N MET A 121 10.36 -2.19 5.18
CA MET A 121 9.43 -3.27 4.92
C MET A 121 8.83 -3.87 6.17
N GLU A 122 9.25 -3.42 7.31
CA GLU A 122 8.66 -3.90 8.55
C GLU A 122 7.25 -3.35 8.67
N PRO A 123 6.32 -4.17 9.12
CA PRO A 123 4.96 -3.69 9.32
C PRO A 123 4.94 -2.58 10.35
N MET A 124 4.26 -1.51 10.02
CA MET A 124 4.22 -0.36 10.91
C MET A 124 2.82 0.20 10.95
N PHE A 125 1.92 -0.63 11.41
CA PHE A 125 0.54 -0.19 11.51
C PHE A 125 0.34 0.78 12.63
N THR A 126 1.26 0.76 13.56
CA THR A 126 1.16 1.69 14.66
C THR A 126 1.87 2.96 14.28
N THR A 127 1.57 3.96 15.00
CA THR A 127 2.22 5.23 14.84
C THR A 127 3.70 5.08 14.96
N CYS A 128 4.37 5.74 14.09
CA CYS A 128 5.81 5.76 14.16
C CYS A 128 6.23 6.88 15.08
N PRO A 129 6.91 6.58 16.18
CA PRO A 129 7.33 7.63 17.10
C PRO A 129 8.17 8.71 16.44
N GLU A 130 8.92 8.34 15.41
CA GLU A 130 9.73 9.32 14.73
C GLU A 130 8.90 10.40 14.08
N LEU A 131 7.70 10.06 13.64
CA LEU A 131 6.84 11.05 13.05
C LEU A 131 6.51 12.14 14.03
N GLU A 132 6.21 11.75 15.22
CA GLU A 132 5.80 12.72 16.22
C GLU A 132 6.93 13.60 16.66
N ARG A 133 8.13 13.07 16.61
CA ARG A 133 9.27 13.83 17.04
C ARG A 133 9.85 14.70 15.94
N SER A 134 9.37 14.53 14.76
CA SER A 134 9.89 15.30 13.64
C SER A 134 9.08 16.54 13.37
#